data_b338aaf40304be371053997f208a62f4
#
_entry.id   b338aaf40304be371053997f208a62f4
#
_cell.length_a   1.000
_cell.length_b   1.000
_cell.length_c   1.000
_cell.angle_alpha   90.00
_cell.angle_beta   90.00
_cell.angle_gamma   90.00
#
_symmetry.space_group_name_H-M   'P 1'
#
loop_
_entity.id
_entity.type
_entity.pdbx_description
1 polymer ?
#
loop_
_entity_poly.entity_id
_entity_poly.type
_entity_poly.pdbx_seq_one_letter_code
_entity_poly.pdbx_strand_id
1 'polypeptide(L)'
;LEDISRQNIENPLITVFSIAENCARQYWKDYPVLQSEKIAIIGFENVGKNILLYGLQVNLIDPGQHFTYHIYGDGTEFRREHTRLDQMAPDEIVFHDSGSYEYAELLDFDRIIICGSESVSSNVTIAGRILAAVPVACPVYLYTPRGDIVTSLFGKGQIICFGTAEKLASADVVFNERTMEAARRQHEFYCQQYGGTPWEQLDSFKRYSNVSSSDYMSTAERLMARGTPPETLAELEHMRWCRYHYIHNWTYGVKTDSARRIHSCLVPYHQLSEEEKVKDIEAIKSRAQDQTL
;
A
#
# COMPACT_ATOMS: atom_id res chain seq x y z
N LEU A 1 -3.80 16.21 -10.69
CA LEU A 1 -2.66 15.42 -11.23
C LEU A 1 -2.85 13.92 -10.99
N GLU A 2 -3.43 13.51 -9.84
CA GLU A 2 -3.72 12.08 -9.55
C GLU A 2 -4.70 11.48 -10.57
N ASP A 3 -5.71 12.23 -10.99
CA ASP A 3 -6.62 11.80 -12.06
C ASP A 3 -5.94 11.67 -13.43
N ILE A 4 -4.89 12.45 -13.67
CA ILE A 4 -4.15 12.40 -14.94
C ILE A 4 -3.23 11.16 -15.00
N SER A 5 -2.65 10.73 -13.88
CA SER A 5 -1.80 9.52 -13.87
C SER A 5 -2.60 8.23 -14.14
N ARG A 6 -3.91 8.26 -13.85
CA ARG A 6 -4.84 7.14 -14.11
C ARG A 6 -5.54 7.23 -15.46
N GLN A 7 -5.48 8.39 -16.13
CA GLN A 7 -5.96 8.52 -17.51
C GLN A 7 -4.88 8.01 -18.46
N ASN A 8 -5.27 7.23 -19.46
CA ASN A 8 -4.41 6.79 -20.55
C ASN A 8 -3.88 8.01 -21.29
N ILE A 9 -2.73 8.54 -20.86
CA ILE A 9 -1.98 9.48 -21.68
C ILE A 9 -1.31 8.60 -22.73
N GLU A 10 -1.91 8.50 -23.91
CA GLU A 10 -1.40 7.73 -25.06
C GLU A 10 -0.09 8.29 -25.65
N ASN A 11 0.49 9.30 -25.04
CA ASN A 11 1.75 9.87 -25.50
C ASN A 11 2.93 9.13 -24.82
N PRO A 12 3.70 8.31 -25.58
CA PRO A 12 4.82 7.54 -25.03
C PRO A 12 5.98 8.42 -24.53
N LEU A 13 5.95 9.72 -24.81
CA LEU A 13 6.95 10.69 -24.35
C LEU A 13 6.59 11.34 -23.01
N ILE A 14 5.40 11.06 -22.46
CA ILE A 14 4.94 11.64 -21.20
C ILE A 14 4.76 10.53 -20.18
N THR A 15 5.59 10.54 -19.14
CA THR A 15 5.41 9.71 -17.96
C THR A 15 4.86 10.60 -16.84
N VAL A 16 3.68 10.25 -16.31
CA VAL A 16 3.09 10.93 -15.16
C VAL A 16 3.32 10.06 -13.93
N PHE A 17 3.84 10.65 -12.87
CA PHE A 17 4.02 9.97 -11.59
C PHE A 17 3.46 10.83 -10.45
N SER A 18 2.98 10.17 -9.41
CA SER A 18 2.54 10.81 -8.17
C SER A 18 3.65 10.72 -7.12
N ILE A 19 4.08 11.88 -6.63
CA ILE A 19 5.06 11.96 -5.53
C ILE A 19 4.50 11.27 -4.28
N ALA A 20 3.22 11.49 -3.98
CA ALA A 20 2.58 10.91 -2.81
C ALA A 20 2.49 9.37 -2.89
N GLU A 21 2.15 8.85 -4.07
CA GLU A 21 2.11 7.41 -4.33
C GLU A 21 3.50 6.78 -4.22
N ASN A 22 4.51 7.35 -4.87
CA ASN A 22 5.88 6.86 -4.78
C ASN A 22 6.43 6.96 -3.35
N CYS A 23 6.06 8.01 -2.61
CA CYS A 23 6.42 8.15 -1.20
C CYS A 23 5.83 7.02 -0.34
N ALA A 24 4.55 6.70 -0.52
CA ALA A 24 3.90 5.63 0.22
C ALA A 24 4.48 4.25 -0.12
N ARG A 25 4.71 3.97 -1.40
CA ARG A 25 5.36 2.74 -1.88
C ARG A 25 6.74 2.57 -1.25
N GLN A 26 7.58 3.61 -1.31
CA GLN A 26 8.92 3.59 -0.75
C GLN A 26 8.89 3.47 0.78
N TYR A 27 7.92 4.13 1.46
CA TYR A 27 7.76 4.04 2.91
C TYR A 27 7.54 2.59 3.36
N TRP A 28 6.57 1.88 2.80
CA TRP A 28 6.28 0.51 3.21
C TRP A 28 7.36 -0.49 2.81
N LYS A 29 8.11 -0.21 1.74
CA LYS A 29 9.30 -0.98 1.34
C LYS A 29 10.44 -0.83 2.35
N ASP A 30 10.73 0.40 2.78
CA ASP A 30 11.83 0.72 3.71
C ASP A 30 11.49 0.32 5.16
N TYR A 31 10.21 0.42 5.56
CA TYR A 31 9.74 0.22 6.92
C TYR A 31 8.60 -0.82 6.98
N PRO A 32 8.87 -2.05 6.56
CA PRO A 32 7.85 -3.10 6.51
C PRO A 32 7.33 -3.45 7.90
N VAL A 33 6.09 -3.91 7.95
CA VAL A 33 5.51 -4.49 9.16
C VAL A 33 5.95 -5.95 9.31
N LEU A 34 6.09 -6.40 10.55
CA LEU A 34 6.53 -7.76 10.89
C LEU A 34 5.46 -8.54 11.67
N GLN A 35 4.49 -7.85 12.21
CA GLN A 35 3.36 -8.34 12.98
C GLN A 35 2.20 -7.35 12.83
N SER A 36 1.01 -7.70 13.32
CA SER A 36 -0.10 -6.74 13.41
C SER A 36 0.29 -5.53 14.26
N GLU A 37 -0.06 -4.36 13.80
CA GLU A 37 0.28 -3.08 14.44
C GLU A 37 -0.97 -2.21 14.58
N LYS A 38 -1.02 -1.42 15.65
CA LYS A 38 -1.90 -0.27 15.79
C LYS A 38 -1.17 0.97 15.30
N ILE A 39 -1.63 1.54 14.20
CA ILE A 39 -0.92 2.57 13.43
C ILE A 39 -1.69 3.89 13.50
N ALA A 40 -1.03 4.97 13.91
CA ALA A 40 -1.55 6.33 13.80
C ALA A 40 -1.02 6.99 12.52
N ILE A 41 -1.91 7.52 11.70
CA ILE A 41 -1.60 8.39 10.55
C ILE A 41 -2.11 9.79 10.90
N ILE A 42 -1.19 10.70 11.22
CA ILE A 42 -1.49 12.08 11.61
C ILE A 42 -1.33 12.98 10.40
N GLY A 43 -2.47 13.49 9.92
CA GLY A 43 -2.59 14.20 8.65
C GLY A 43 -3.04 13.28 7.53
N PHE A 44 -4.12 13.67 6.84
CA PHE A 44 -4.77 12.81 5.85
C PHE A 44 -4.97 13.55 4.52
N GLU A 45 -3.90 14.20 4.05
CA GLU A 45 -3.78 14.74 2.70
C GLU A 45 -3.17 13.70 1.75
N ASN A 46 -2.66 14.12 0.59
CA ASN A 46 -2.20 13.21 -0.47
C ASN A 46 -1.27 12.09 0.02
N VAL A 47 -0.26 12.40 0.84
CA VAL A 47 0.68 11.39 1.35
C VAL A 47 -0.02 10.44 2.33
N GLY A 48 -0.79 10.97 3.29
CA GLY A 48 -1.51 10.14 4.27
C GLY A 48 -2.53 9.21 3.64
N LYS A 49 -3.29 9.68 2.65
CA LYS A 49 -4.22 8.86 1.86
C LYS A 49 -3.49 7.70 1.17
N ASN A 50 -2.35 7.98 0.52
CA ASN A 50 -1.57 6.95 -0.15
C ASN A 50 -0.87 5.99 0.82
N ILE A 51 -0.38 6.46 1.97
CA ILE A 51 0.15 5.59 3.04
C ILE A 51 -0.91 4.56 3.46
N LEU A 52 -2.16 4.99 3.69
CA LEU A 52 -3.25 4.08 4.01
C LEU A 52 -3.53 3.11 2.86
N LEU A 53 -3.75 3.61 1.63
CA LEU A 53 -4.11 2.77 0.47
C LEU A 53 -3.06 1.70 0.17
N TYR A 54 -1.77 2.07 0.22
CA TYR A 54 -0.68 1.09 0.03
C TYR A 54 -0.56 0.15 1.22
N GLY A 55 -0.68 0.65 2.46
CA GLY A 55 -0.66 -0.17 3.66
C GLY A 55 -1.71 -1.28 3.63
N LEU A 56 -2.93 -0.97 3.23
CA LEU A 56 -4.02 -1.95 3.08
C LEU A 56 -3.69 -3.05 2.06
N GLN A 57 -2.83 -2.79 1.09
CA GLN A 57 -2.48 -3.73 0.02
C GLN A 57 -1.18 -4.52 0.30
N VAL A 58 -0.19 -3.92 0.99
CA VAL A 58 1.14 -4.53 1.14
C VAL A 58 1.41 -5.08 2.55
N ASN A 59 0.62 -4.69 3.55
CA ASN A 59 0.75 -5.18 4.92
C ASN A 59 -0.13 -6.43 5.14
N LEU A 60 -0.01 -7.39 4.26
CA LEU A 60 -0.69 -8.68 4.35
C LEU A 60 0.35 -9.74 4.73
N ILE A 61 0.36 -10.12 6.00
CA ILE A 61 1.40 -10.98 6.61
C ILE A 61 0.86 -12.29 7.19
N ASP A 62 -0.43 -12.32 7.50
CA ASP A 62 -1.13 -13.48 8.04
C ASP A 62 -2.63 -13.36 7.72
N PRO A 63 -3.35 -14.43 7.30
CA PRO A 63 -4.79 -14.35 7.03
C PRO A 63 -5.62 -13.92 8.24
N GLY A 64 -5.14 -14.21 9.45
CA GLY A 64 -5.78 -13.81 10.71
C GLY A 64 -5.22 -12.53 11.32
N GLN A 65 -4.42 -11.75 10.56
CA GLN A 65 -3.88 -10.47 11.04
C GLN A 65 -4.98 -9.49 11.46
N HIS A 66 -4.62 -8.54 12.32
CA HIS A 66 -5.51 -7.46 12.68
C HIS A 66 -4.70 -6.17 12.82
N PHE A 67 -4.67 -5.36 11.77
CA PHE A 67 -4.14 -4.00 11.81
C PHE A 67 -5.27 -3.03 12.15
N THR A 68 -4.97 -2.04 12.97
CA THR A 68 -5.88 -0.92 13.19
C THR A 68 -5.23 0.37 12.74
N TYR A 69 -5.79 0.99 11.71
CA TYR A 69 -5.33 2.28 11.19
C TYR A 69 -6.17 3.41 11.77
N HIS A 70 -5.60 4.23 12.63
CA HIS A 70 -6.23 5.43 13.17
C HIS A 70 -5.83 6.64 12.32
N ILE A 71 -6.79 7.27 11.68
CA ILE A 71 -6.60 8.37 10.74
C ILE A 71 -7.00 9.68 11.41
N TYR A 72 -6.03 10.53 11.70
CA TYR A 72 -6.25 11.85 12.28
C TYR A 72 -6.22 12.91 11.17
N GLY A 73 -7.40 13.24 10.63
CA GLY A 73 -7.62 14.17 9.53
C GLY A 73 -8.94 13.94 8.82
N ASP A 74 -9.38 14.89 8.01
CA ASP A 74 -10.68 14.80 7.33
C ASP A 74 -10.69 13.68 6.28
N GLY A 75 -11.40 12.59 6.58
CA GLY A 75 -11.60 11.44 5.72
C GLY A 75 -12.90 11.47 4.91
N THR A 76 -13.66 12.58 4.95
CA THR A 76 -15.01 12.65 4.38
C THR A 76 -15.02 12.40 2.87
N GLU A 77 -14.16 13.06 2.13
CA GLU A 77 -14.04 12.89 0.68
C GLU A 77 -13.50 11.50 0.34
N PHE A 78 -12.45 11.07 1.03
CA PHE A 78 -11.84 9.75 0.85
C PHE A 78 -12.85 8.60 1.00
N ARG A 79 -13.71 8.65 2.04
CA ARG A 79 -14.77 7.64 2.22
C ARG A 79 -15.85 7.68 1.13
N ARG A 80 -16.08 8.84 0.51
CA ARG A 80 -16.98 8.93 -0.67
C ARG A 80 -16.37 8.32 -1.92
N GLU A 81 -15.05 8.47 -2.09
CA GLU A 81 -14.31 7.90 -3.23
C GLU A 81 -14.09 6.40 -3.08
N HIS A 82 -13.93 5.91 -1.85
CA HIS A 82 -13.66 4.51 -1.52
C HIS A 82 -14.80 3.90 -0.69
N THR A 83 -15.91 3.58 -1.35
CA THR A 83 -17.16 3.16 -0.69
C THR A 83 -17.12 1.73 -0.14
N ARG A 84 -16.02 0.99 -0.32
CA ARG A 84 -15.84 -0.41 0.10
C ARG A 84 -14.74 -0.60 1.15
N LEU A 85 -14.44 0.43 1.93
CA LEU A 85 -13.47 0.32 3.02
C LEU A 85 -13.93 -0.63 4.14
N ASP A 86 -15.22 -0.88 4.25
CA ASP A 86 -15.82 -1.89 5.15
C ASP A 86 -15.42 -3.34 4.81
N GLN A 87 -14.85 -3.57 3.60
CA GLN A 87 -14.40 -4.87 3.12
C GLN A 87 -12.91 -5.14 3.42
N MET A 88 -12.25 -4.33 4.25
CA MET A 88 -10.83 -4.49 4.59
C MET A 88 -10.59 -5.47 5.75
N ALA A 89 -11.64 -6.11 6.26
CA ALA A 89 -11.50 -7.09 7.33
C ALA A 89 -10.39 -8.14 7.02
N PRO A 90 -9.67 -8.61 8.06
CA PRO A 90 -9.88 -8.33 9.47
C PRO A 90 -9.29 -7.00 9.97
N ASP A 91 -8.67 -6.19 9.10
CA ASP A 91 -8.12 -4.89 9.48
C ASP A 91 -9.24 -3.85 9.71
N GLU A 92 -8.99 -2.90 10.60
CA GLU A 92 -9.90 -1.81 10.92
C GLU A 92 -9.34 -0.44 10.51
N ILE A 93 -10.22 0.46 10.06
CA ILE A 93 -9.89 1.85 9.76
C ILE A 93 -10.78 2.75 10.60
N VAL A 94 -10.17 3.51 11.51
CA VAL A 94 -10.84 4.41 12.44
C VAL A 94 -10.53 5.85 12.05
N PHE A 95 -11.55 6.61 11.64
CA PHE A 95 -11.38 8.02 11.25
C PHE A 95 -11.67 8.95 12.41
N HIS A 96 -10.74 9.86 12.68
CA HIS A 96 -10.84 10.99 13.59
C HIS A 96 -10.88 12.29 12.76
N ASP A 97 -12.04 12.58 12.16
CA ASP A 97 -12.21 13.63 11.14
C ASP A 97 -11.84 15.05 11.64
N SER A 98 -11.89 15.29 12.95
CA SER A 98 -11.43 16.56 13.54
C SER A 98 -9.91 16.75 13.44
N GLY A 99 -9.16 15.69 13.16
CA GLY A 99 -7.70 15.67 13.23
C GLY A 99 -7.13 15.80 14.65
N SER A 100 -8.00 15.85 15.66
CA SER A 100 -7.60 15.95 17.05
C SER A 100 -7.27 14.58 17.64
N TYR A 101 -6.27 14.54 18.49
CA TYR A 101 -5.86 13.36 19.26
C TYR A 101 -5.52 13.74 20.69
N GLU A 102 -5.79 12.84 21.61
CA GLU A 102 -5.31 12.95 22.98
C GLU A 102 -3.88 12.41 23.08
N TYR A 103 -2.99 13.16 23.71
CA TYR A 103 -1.58 12.73 23.81
C TYR A 103 -1.42 11.36 24.49
N ALA A 104 -2.30 11.03 25.44
CA ALA A 104 -2.27 9.73 26.13
C ALA A 104 -2.55 8.57 25.18
N GLU A 105 -3.42 8.75 24.18
CA GLU A 105 -3.72 7.71 23.17
C GLU A 105 -2.52 7.34 22.32
N LEU A 106 -1.58 8.29 22.12
CA LEU A 106 -0.39 8.07 21.31
C LEU A 106 0.59 7.07 21.95
N LEU A 107 0.45 6.79 23.24
CA LEU A 107 1.26 5.77 23.94
C LEU A 107 0.86 4.34 23.59
N ASP A 108 -0.35 4.15 23.05
CA ASP A 108 -0.91 2.83 22.74
C ASP A 108 -0.67 2.40 21.27
N PHE A 109 0.06 3.21 20.49
CA PHE A 109 0.39 2.89 19.11
C PHE A 109 1.71 2.16 18.98
N ASP A 110 1.77 1.23 18.03
CA ASP A 110 3.00 0.55 17.64
C ASP A 110 3.80 1.36 16.62
N ARG A 111 3.14 2.31 15.92
CA ARG A 111 3.72 3.15 14.88
C ARG A 111 2.95 4.46 14.75
N ILE A 112 3.68 5.58 14.69
CA ILE A 112 3.11 6.91 14.43
C ILE A 112 3.71 7.44 13.13
N ILE A 113 2.85 7.84 12.18
CA ILE A 113 3.23 8.38 10.87
C ILE A 113 2.68 9.80 10.76
N ILE A 114 3.55 10.79 10.67
CA ILE A 114 3.18 12.20 10.59
C ILE A 114 3.38 12.67 9.15
N CYS A 115 2.27 13.00 8.46
CA CYS A 115 2.25 13.40 7.07
C CYS A 115 1.16 14.45 6.76
N GLY A 116 0.86 15.31 7.73
CA GLY A 116 -0.29 16.21 7.72
C GLY A 116 -0.20 17.42 6.79
N SER A 117 0.95 17.67 6.17
CA SER A 117 1.09 18.81 5.26
C SER A 117 2.30 18.62 4.35
N GLU A 118 2.23 19.15 3.14
CA GLU A 118 3.41 19.34 2.29
C GLU A 118 4.42 20.33 2.92
N SER A 119 3.98 21.13 3.91
CA SER A 119 4.85 22.02 4.66
C SER A 119 5.68 21.26 5.69
N VAL A 120 6.98 21.23 5.48
CA VAL A 120 7.96 20.65 6.41
C VAL A 120 7.80 21.21 7.83
N SER A 121 7.59 22.52 7.96
CA SER A 121 7.46 23.18 9.26
C SER A 121 6.26 22.69 10.06
N SER A 122 5.16 22.39 9.40
CA SER A 122 3.95 21.86 10.06
C SER A 122 4.19 20.48 10.64
N ASN A 123 4.71 19.56 9.86
CA ASN A 123 4.99 18.19 10.30
C ASN A 123 6.05 18.14 11.43
N VAL A 124 7.10 18.96 11.32
CA VAL A 124 8.14 19.11 12.36
C VAL A 124 7.53 19.65 13.66
N THR A 125 6.62 20.64 13.56
CA THR A 125 5.94 21.20 14.75
C THR A 125 5.07 20.16 15.42
N ILE A 126 4.32 19.35 14.67
CA ILE A 126 3.50 18.25 15.23
C ILE A 126 4.39 17.25 15.95
N ALA A 127 5.46 16.78 15.30
CA ALA A 127 6.41 15.84 15.89
C ALA A 127 7.05 16.38 17.18
N GLY A 128 7.49 17.64 17.17
CA GLY A 128 8.07 18.28 18.34
C GLY A 128 7.09 18.38 19.53
N ARG A 129 5.82 18.69 19.26
CA ARG A 129 4.77 18.74 20.29
C ARG A 129 4.51 17.35 20.89
N ILE A 130 4.42 16.32 20.06
CA ILE A 130 4.20 14.94 20.52
C ILE A 130 5.35 14.49 21.42
N LEU A 131 6.60 14.63 20.96
CA LEU A 131 7.78 14.20 21.70
C LEU A 131 8.00 14.99 23.01
N ALA A 132 7.56 16.25 23.05
CA ALA A 132 7.62 17.06 24.26
C ALA A 132 6.51 16.71 25.26
N ALA A 133 5.37 16.23 24.79
CA ALA A 133 4.19 15.99 25.64
C ALA A 133 4.19 14.58 26.25
N VAL A 134 4.64 13.56 25.52
CA VAL A 134 4.55 12.15 25.95
C VAL A 134 5.80 11.37 25.56
N PRO A 135 6.23 10.42 26.42
CA PRO A 135 7.38 9.56 26.15
C PRO A 135 6.97 8.38 25.23
N VAL A 136 6.64 8.67 23.97
CA VAL A 136 6.31 7.61 23.01
C VAL A 136 7.47 6.62 22.86
N ALA A 137 7.15 5.33 22.96
CA ALA A 137 8.12 4.24 22.84
C ALA A 137 8.20 3.68 21.41
N CYS A 138 7.16 3.89 20.60
CA CYS A 138 7.11 3.40 19.24
C CYS A 138 7.90 4.30 18.27
N PRO A 139 8.28 3.79 17.08
CA PRO A 139 8.87 4.59 16.03
C PRO A 139 7.93 5.71 15.56
N VAL A 140 8.47 6.94 15.47
CA VAL A 140 7.77 8.10 14.91
C VAL A 140 8.36 8.41 13.54
N TYR A 141 7.55 8.22 12.51
CA TYR A 141 7.92 8.49 11.12
C TYR A 141 7.42 9.87 10.71
N LEU A 142 8.28 10.64 10.08
CA LEU A 142 7.98 12.02 9.68
C LEU A 142 8.16 12.19 8.18
N TYR A 143 7.09 12.54 7.48
CA TYR A 143 7.18 12.94 6.08
C TYR A 143 7.88 14.29 5.94
N THR A 144 8.96 14.30 5.19
CA THR A 144 9.70 15.52 4.87
C THR A 144 10.56 15.37 3.61
N PRO A 145 10.50 16.30 2.66
CA PRO A 145 11.44 16.33 1.55
C PRO A 145 12.88 16.71 1.96
N ARG A 146 13.10 17.21 3.20
CA ARG A 146 14.39 17.69 3.73
C ARG A 146 14.80 16.92 4.99
N GLY A 147 15.03 15.62 4.83
CA GLY A 147 15.32 14.71 5.95
C GLY A 147 16.59 15.05 6.73
N ASP A 148 17.64 15.49 6.07
CA ASP A 148 18.93 15.89 6.65
C ASP A 148 18.80 17.03 7.67
N ILE A 149 18.07 18.07 7.31
CA ILE A 149 17.82 19.24 8.17
C ILE A 149 16.99 18.82 9.39
N VAL A 150 15.92 18.07 9.15
CA VAL A 150 14.99 17.66 10.22
C VAL A 150 15.64 16.71 11.22
N THR A 151 16.42 15.74 10.75
CA THR A 151 17.13 14.80 11.62
C THR A 151 18.13 15.53 12.56
N SER A 152 18.66 16.68 12.16
CA SER A 152 19.55 17.48 13.02
C SER A 152 18.82 18.21 14.16
N LEU A 153 17.51 18.44 14.04
CA LEU A 153 16.70 19.13 15.05
C LEU A 153 16.26 18.20 16.20
N PHE A 154 16.13 16.90 15.91
CA PHE A 154 15.73 15.89 16.88
C PHE A 154 16.93 14.98 17.21
N GLY A 155 17.00 14.49 18.44
CA GLY A 155 18.05 13.52 18.84
C GLY A 155 18.05 12.27 17.93
N LYS A 156 19.23 11.67 17.77
CA LYS A 156 19.35 10.42 16.96
C LYS A 156 18.38 9.34 17.46
N GLY A 157 17.57 8.81 16.54
CA GLY A 157 16.65 7.70 16.77
C GLY A 157 15.27 8.08 17.31
N GLN A 158 14.98 9.35 17.60
CA GLN A 158 13.64 9.77 18.02
C GLN A 158 12.66 9.89 16.88
N ILE A 159 13.14 10.32 15.71
CA ILE A 159 12.33 10.48 14.48
C ILE A 159 13.04 9.81 13.32
N ILE A 160 12.25 9.14 12.49
CA ILE A 160 12.67 8.53 11.24
C ILE A 160 12.06 9.34 10.08
N CYS A 161 12.88 10.06 9.33
CA CYS A 161 12.42 10.84 8.19
C CYS A 161 12.20 9.94 6.96
N PHE A 162 11.10 10.18 6.24
CA PHE A 162 10.82 9.52 4.97
C PHE A 162 10.32 10.51 3.92
N GLY A 163 10.25 10.08 2.65
CA GLY A 163 9.80 10.92 1.55
C GLY A 163 10.79 12.02 1.18
N THR A 164 12.09 11.82 1.45
CA THR A 164 13.11 12.82 1.13
C THR A 164 13.25 13.00 -0.38
N ALA A 165 13.50 14.25 -0.81
CA ALA A 165 13.63 14.60 -2.23
C ALA A 165 14.71 13.77 -2.93
N GLU A 166 15.80 13.44 -2.24
CA GLU A 166 16.89 12.63 -2.76
C GLU A 166 16.41 11.20 -3.12
N LYS A 167 15.63 10.56 -2.24
CA LYS A 167 15.07 9.23 -2.48
C LYS A 167 14.01 9.25 -3.57
N LEU A 168 13.09 10.22 -3.52
CA LEU A 168 11.96 10.31 -4.46
C LEU A 168 12.35 10.78 -5.86
N ALA A 169 13.43 11.54 -6.00
CA ALA A 169 13.95 12.02 -7.28
C ALA A 169 14.91 11.04 -7.96
N SER A 170 15.17 9.86 -7.38
CA SER A 170 15.97 8.84 -8.04
C SER A 170 15.26 8.33 -9.30
N ALA A 171 16.04 8.02 -10.35
CA ALA A 171 15.48 7.49 -11.61
C ALA A 171 14.64 6.22 -11.38
N ASP A 172 15.10 5.33 -10.51
CA ASP A 172 14.41 4.09 -10.15
C ASP A 172 13.00 4.35 -9.57
N VAL A 173 12.82 5.42 -8.79
CA VAL A 173 11.53 5.78 -8.20
C VAL A 173 10.66 6.56 -9.18
N VAL A 174 11.24 7.52 -9.92
CA VAL A 174 10.49 8.38 -10.86
C VAL A 174 9.91 7.56 -12.01
N PHE A 175 10.71 6.70 -12.62
CA PHE A 175 10.26 5.90 -13.76
C PHE A 175 9.58 4.60 -13.33
N ASN A 176 9.80 4.18 -12.09
CA ASN A 176 9.22 2.94 -11.54
C ASN A 176 9.41 1.71 -12.48
N GLU A 177 10.46 1.76 -13.31
CA GLU A 177 10.71 0.81 -14.38
C GLU A 177 10.78 -0.63 -13.86
N ARG A 178 11.50 -0.85 -12.75
CA ARG A 178 11.69 -2.20 -12.19
C ARG A 178 10.37 -2.83 -11.73
N THR A 179 9.50 -2.04 -11.08
CA THR A 179 8.18 -2.53 -10.64
C THR A 179 7.27 -2.77 -11.85
N MET A 180 7.30 -1.88 -12.83
CA MET A 180 6.52 -2.03 -14.07
C MET A 180 6.99 -3.24 -14.89
N GLU A 181 8.30 -3.45 -15.02
CA GLU A 181 8.87 -4.62 -15.69
C GLU A 181 8.55 -5.92 -14.94
N ALA A 182 8.63 -5.93 -13.62
CA ALA A 182 8.26 -7.09 -12.81
C ALA A 182 6.78 -7.42 -12.97
N ALA A 183 5.90 -6.40 -12.92
CA ALA A 183 4.47 -6.55 -13.16
C ALA A 183 4.17 -7.09 -14.56
N ARG A 184 4.87 -6.58 -15.58
CA ARG A 184 4.76 -7.04 -16.96
C ARG A 184 5.20 -8.49 -17.11
N ARG A 185 6.38 -8.86 -16.64
CA ARG A 185 6.89 -10.25 -16.71
C ARG A 185 5.93 -11.22 -16.03
N GLN A 186 5.40 -10.86 -14.86
CA GLN A 186 4.43 -11.69 -14.16
C GLN A 186 3.14 -11.86 -14.97
N HIS A 187 2.65 -10.79 -15.57
CA HIS A 187 1.45 -10.84 -16.41
C HIS A 187 1.69 -11.69 -17.66
N GLU A 188 2.81 -11.51 -18.33
CA GLU A 188 3.20 -12.31 -19.50
C GLU A 188 3.31 -13.80 -19.17
N PHE A 189 3.91 -14.15 -18.02
CA PHE A 189 3.94 -15.52 -17.54
C PHE A 189 2.53 -16.09 -17.34
N TYR A 190 1.64 -15.33 -16.68
CA TYR A 190 0.23 -15.72 -16.50
C TYR A 190 -0.46 -15.96 -17.86
N CYS A 191 -0.27 -15.06 -18.82
CA CYS A 191 -0.86 -15.18 -20.15
C CYS A 191 -0.34 -16.41 -20.93
N GLN A 192 0.91 -16.79 -20.73
CA GLN A 192 1.48 -18.00 -21.36
C GLN A 192 0.85 -19.28 -20.82
N GLN A 193 0.50 -19.33 -19.53
CA GLN A 193 -0.09 -20.51 -18.88
C GLN A 193 -1.60 -20.62 -19.10
N TYR A 194 -2.30 -19.50 -18.98
CA TYR A 194 -3.77 -19.48 -18.90
C TYR A 194 -4.46 -18.72 -20.05
N GLY A 195 -3.67 -18.12 -20.92
CA GLY A 195 -4.18 -17.16 -21.89
C GLY A 195 -4.55 -15.82 -21.24
N GLY A 196 -4.96 -14.87 -22.03
CA GLY A 196 -5.38 -13.56 -21.54
C GLY A 196 -5.11 -12.42 -22.52
N THR A 197 -5.38 -11.20 -22.08
CA THR A 197 -5.13 -9.98 -22.84
C THR A 197 -3.64 -9.63 -22.75
N PRO A 198 -2.93 -9.37 -23.87
CA PRO A 198 -1.54 -8.92 -23.84
C PRO A 198 -1.35 -7.65 -23.00
N TRP A 199 -0.17 -7.46 -22.40
CA TRP A 199 0.13 -6.33 -21.53
C TRP A 199 -0.18 -4.96 -22.14
N GLU A 200 0.14 -4.78 -23.41
CA GLU A 200 -0.07 -3.53 -24.15
C GLU A 200 -1.55 -3.17 -24.32
N GLN A 201 -2.43 -4.17 -24.28
CA GLN A 201 -3.88 -4.03 -24.44
C GLN A 201 -4.62 -3.99 -23.10
N LEU A 202 -3.92 -4.14 -21.96
CA LEU A 202 -4.53 -4.01 -20.65
C LEU A 202 -5.01 -2.57 -20.44
N ASP A 203 -6.22 -2.43 -19.89
CA ASP A 203 -6.66 -1.16 -19.33
C ASP A 203 -5.80 -0.77 -18.11
N SER A 204 -5.87 0.49 -17.72
CA SER A 204 -5.08 1.01 -16.59
C SER A 204 -5.38 0.26 -15.29
N PHE A 205 -6.65 -0.07 -15.01
CA PHE A 205 -7.03 -0.78 -13.80
C PHE A 205 -6.32 -2.14 -13.68
N LYS A 206 -6.35 -2.96 -14.74
CA LYS A 206 -5.69 -4.27 -14.76
C LYS A 206 -4.17 -4.15 -14.69
N ARG A 207 -3.60 -3.17 -15.40
CA ARG A 207 -2.16 -2.90 -15.37
C ARG A 207 -1.71 -2.55 -13.96
N TYR A 208 -2.40 -1.63 -13.27
CA TYR A 208 -2.08 -1.26 -11.90
C TYR A 208 -2.39 -2.35 -10.87
N SER A 209 -3.31 -3.28 -11.15
CA SER A 209 -3.50 -4.48 -10.33
C SER A 209 -2.24 -5.37 -10.34
N ASN A 210 -1.60 -5.53 -11.50
CA ASN A 210 -0.32 -6.24 -11.59
C ASN A 210 0.82 -5.49 -10.89
N VAL A 211 0.84 -4.14 -10.99
CA VAL A 211 1.81 -3.30 -10.27
C VAL A 211 1.65 -3.46 -8.75
N SER A 212 0.41 -3.43 -8.25
CA SER A 212 0.12 -3.68 -6.83
C SER A 212 0.60 -5.07 -6.37
N SER A 213 0.47 -6.09 -7.23
CA SER A 213 1.03 -7.42 -6.95
C SER A 213 2.56 -7.39 -6.86
N SER A 214 3.23 -6.65 -7.75
CA SER A 214 4.69 -6.47 -7.69
C SER A 214 5.15 -5.70 -6.44
N ASP A 215 4.39 -4.71 -6.00
CA ASP A 215 4.68 -3.97 -4.75
C ASP A 215 4.58 -4.89 -3.52
N TYR A 216 3.63 -5.82 -3.51
CA TYR A 216 3.47 -6.81 -2.43
C TYR A 216 4.60 -7.85 -2.39
N MET A 217 5.33 -8.05 -3.47
CA MET A 217 6.38 -9.08 -3.58
C MET A 217 7.40 -9.01 -2.45
N SER A 218 7.85 -7.83 -2.06
CA SER A 218 8.83 -7.72 -0.97
C SER A 218 8.30 -8.24 0.38
N THR A 219 6.99 -8.18 0.61
CA THR A 219 6.34 -8.80 1.78
C THR A 219 6.25 -10.32 1.61
N ALA A 220 5.79 -10.79 0.45
CA ALA A 220 5.71 -12.22 0.16
C ALA A 220 7.07 -12.93 0.27
N GLU A 221 8.14 -12.31 -0.23
CA GLU A 221 9.53 -12.81 -0.12
C GLU A 221 9.99 -12.97 1.33
N ARG A 222 9.70 -11.97 2.18
CA ARG A 222 10.01 -12.07 3.61
C ARG A 222 9.25 -13.19 4.31
N LEU A 223 7.99 -13.40 3.91
CA LEU A 223 7.15 -14.49 4.43
C LEU A 223 7.67 -15.84 3.96
N MET A 224 8.04 -15.98 2.68
CA MET A 224 8.67 -17.20 2.14
C MET A 224 9.97 -17.52 2.88
N ALA A 225 10.83 -16.54 3.10
CA ALA A 225 12.07 -16.71 3.85
C ALA A 225 11.86 -17.16 5.30
N ARG A 226 10.68 -16.91 5.88
CA ARG A 226 10.24 -17.39 7.21
C ARG A 226 9.60 -18.77 7.18
N GLY A 227 9.45 -19.36 6.00
CA GLY A 227 8.84 -20.69 5.83
C GLY A 227 7.32 -20.68 5.77
N THR A 228 6.69 -19.54 5.44
CA THR A 228 5.22 -19.49 5.26
C THR A 228 4.81 -20.44 4.11
N PRO A 229 3.82 -21.31 4.32
CA PRO A 229 3.37 -22.24 3.31
C PRO A 229 2.88 -21.57 2.02
N PRO A 230 3.09 -22.15 0.83
CA PRO A 230 2.63 -21.59 -0.44
C PRO A 230 1.12 -21.32 -0.49
N GLU A 231 0.31 -22.17 0.14
CA GLU A 231 -1.15 -22.02 0.24
C GLU A 231 -1.53 -20.75 1.02
N THR A 232 -0.83 -20.47 2.13
CA THR A 232 -1.03 -19.25 2.92
C THR A 232 -0.62 -18.02 2.11
N LEU A 233 0.48 -18.10 1.36
CA LEU A 233 0.92 -17.00 0.49
C LEU A 233 -0.07 -16.73 -0.65
N ALA A 234 -0.68 -17.78 -1.21
CA ALA A 234 -1.73 -17.65 -2.22
C ALA A 234 -3.00 -17.02 -1.63
N GLU A 235 -3.38 -17.39 -0.41
CA GLU A 235 -4.49 -16.73 0.30
C GLU A 235 -4.22 -15.25 0.54
N LEU A 236 -3.01 -14.88 0.97
CA LEU A 236 -2.63 -13.48 1.19
C LEU A 236 -2.60 -12.69 -0.12
N GLU A 237 -2.13 -13.27 -1.23
CA GLU A 237 -2.18 -12.62 -2.56
C GLU A 237 -3.63 -12.43 -3.02
N HIS A 238 -4.50 -13.43 -2.78
CA HIS A 238 -5.93 -13.27 -3.06
C HIS A 238 -6.55 -12.15 -2.22
N MET A 239 -6.23 -12.07 -0.92
CA MET A 239 -6.67 -10.97 -0.06
C MET A 239 -6.21 -9.62 -0.59
N ARG A 240 -4.92 -9.50 -1.02
CA ARG A 240 -4.39 -8.29 -1.66
C ARG A 240 -5.19 -7.93 -2.92
N TRP A 241 -5.45 -8.93 -3.77
CA TRP A 241 -6.21 -8.75 -5.01
C TRP A 241 -7.64 -8.28 -4.72
N CYS A 242 -8.31 -8.87 -3.76
CA CYS A 242 -9.62 -8.44 -3.30
C CYS A 242 -9.60 -6.99 -2.78
N ARG A 243 -8.62 -6.63 -1.93
CA ARG A 243 -8.48 -5.28 -1.39
C ARG A 243 -8.21 -4.26 -2.48
N TYR A 244 -7.37 -4.58 -3.47
CA TYR A 244 -7.19 -3.73 -4.64
C TYR A 244 -8.52 -3.44 -5.34
N HIS A 245 -9.34 -4.45 -5.56
CA HIS A 245 -10.66 -4.30 -6.18
C HIS A 245 -11.62 -3.47 -5.31
N TYR A 246 -11.68 -3.73 -4.00
CA TYR A 246 -12.53 -2.99 -3.08
C TYR A 246 -12.14 -1.50 -3.00
N ILE A 247 -10.86 -1.18 -2.94
CA ILE A 247 -10.35 0.20 -3.00
C ILE A 247 -10.87 0.92 -4.26
N HIS A 248 -11.03 0.19 -5.37
CA HIS A 248 -11.58 0.72 -6.62
C HIS A 248 -13.08 0.50 -6.77
N ASN A 249 -13.81 0.29 -5.68
CA ASN A 249 -15.28 0.16 -5.62
C ASN A 249 -15.85 -1.02 -6.40
N TRP A 250 -15.09 -2.10 -6.57
CA TRP A 250 -15.63 -3.34 -7.09
C TRP A 250 -16.45 -4.06 -6.03
N THR A 251 -17.41 -4.88 -6.48
CA THR A 251 -18.29 -5.67 -5.61
C THR A 251 -18.39 -7.09 -6.10
N TYR A 252 -18.75 -7.99 -5.17
CA TYR A 252 -19.08 -9.36 -5.51
C TYR A 252 -20.36 -9.44 -6.34
N GLY A 253 -20.39 -10.39 -7.28
CA GLY A 253 -21.60 -10.85 -7.97
C GLY A 253 -21.37 -12.20 -8.60
N VAL A 254 -22.43 -12.95 -8.82
CA VAL A 254 -22.38 -14.34 -9.34
C VAL A 254 -21.68 -14.42 -10.72
N LYS A 255 -21.79 -13.37 -11.51
CA LYS A 255 -21.15 -13.25 -12.84
C LYS A 255 -20.35 -11.97 -12.92
N THR A 256 -19.12 -12.09 -13.43
CA THR A 256 -18.24 -10.93 -13.64
C THR A 256 -18.82 -9.98 -14.70
N ASP A 257 -18.87 -8.68 -14.36
CA ASP A 257 -19.28 -7.57 -15.23
C ASP A 257 -18.34 -6.38 -14.95
N SER A 258 -17.31 -6.24 -15.78
CA SER A 258 -16.31 -5.19 -15.60
C SER A 258 -16.87 -3.79 -15.77
N ALA A 259 -17.90 -3.60 -16.62
CA ALA A 259 -18.54 -2.31 -16.82
C ALA A 259 -19.24 -1.80 -15.55
N ARG A 260 -19.73 -2.72 -14.72
CA ARG A 260 -20.38 -2.43 -13.44
C ARG A 260 -19.48 -2.62 -12.24
N ARG A 261 -18.20 -2.92 -12.44
CA ARG A 261 -17.24 -3.25 -11.39
C ARG A 261 -17.71 -4.41 -10.48
N ILE A 262 -18.18 -5.49 -11.10
CA ILE A 262 -18.62 -6.72 -10.43
C ILE A 262 -17.63 -7.84 -10.78
N HIS A 263 -17.19 -8.62 -9.77
CA HIS A 263 -16.35 -9.78 -10.00
C HIS A 263 -16.79 -10.99 -9.17
N SER A 264 -16.83 -12.17 -9.79
CA SER A 264 -17.30 -13.39 -9.15
C SER A 264 -16.30 -14.00 -8.16
N CYS A 265 -15.01 -13.64 -8.27
CA CYS A 265 -13.96 -14.10 -7.34
C CYS A 265 -13.73 -13.15 -6.16
N LEU A 266 -14.55 -12.11 -5.96
CA LEU A 266 -14.49 -11.28 -4.76
C LEU A 266 -15.17 -11.96 -3.58
N VAL A 267 -14.61 -13.08 -3.18
CA VAL A 267 -15.04 -13.97 -2.09
C VAL A 267 -13.82 -14.36 -1.25
N PRO A 268 -14.00 -14.84 0.01
CA PRO A 268 -12.91 -15.41 0.79
C PRO A 268 -12.20 -16.55 0.03
N TYR A 269 -10.90 -16.70 0.21
CA TYR A 269 -10.06 -17.67 -0.51
C TYR A 269 -10.60 -19.09 -0.46
N HIS A 270 -11.12 -19.53 0.70
CA HIS A 270 -11.69 -20.88 0.86
C HIS A 270 -12.95 -21.12 0.01
N GLN A 271 -13.61 -20.07 -0.51
CA GLN A 271 -14.79 -20.16 -1.38
C GLN A 271 -14.43 -20.13 -2.87
N LEU A 272 -13.17 -19.92 -3.23
CA LEU A 272 -12.72 -20.01 -4.61
C LEU A 272 -12.82 -21.44 -5.13
N SER A 273 -13.02 -21.59 -6.44
CA SER A 273 -12.86 -22.88 -7.10
C SER A 273 -11.42 -23.38 -7.01
N GLU A 274 -11.22 -24.70 -7.06
CA GLU A 274 -9.86 -25.25 -7.05
C GLU A 274 -9.02 -24.76 -8.25
N GLU A 275 -9.65 -24.51 -9.40
CA GLU A 275 -8.97 -23.96 -10.57
C GLU A 275 -8.41 -22.54 -10.30
N GLU A 276 -9.15 -21.68 -9.61
CA GLU A 276 -8.69 -20.34 -9.27
C GLU A 276 -7.58 -20.39 -8.19
N LYS A 277 -7.72 -21.24 -7.17
CA LYS A 277 -6.67 -21.46 -6.15
C LYS A 277 -5.35 -21.94 -6.75
N VAL A 278 -5.40 -22.85 -7.72
CA VAL A 278 -4.21 -23.35 -8.41
C VAL A 278 -3.47 -22.20 -9.11
N LYS A 279 -4.17 -21.29 -9.77
CA LYS A 279 -3.56 -20.13 -10.42
C LYS A 279 -2.78 -19.26 -9.44
N ASP A 280 -3.35 -18.97 -8.27
CA ASP A 280 -2.70 -18.17 -7.23
C ASP A 280 -1.46 -18.90 -6.66
N ILE A 281 -1.55 -20.21 -6.41
CA ILE A 281 -0.42 -21.01 -5.93
C ILE A 281 0.72 -21.07 -6.97
N GLU A 282 0.40 -21.26 -8.24
CA GLU A 282 1.40 -21.33 -9.31
C GLU A 282 2.07 -19.96 -9.53
N ALA A 283 1.31 -18.87 -9.43
CA ALA A 283 1.85 -17.53 -9.46
C ALA A 283 2.89 -17.29 -8.35
N ILE A 284 2.64 -17.79 -7.14
CA ILE A 284 3.61 -17.71 -6.03
C ILE A 284 4.83 -18.61 -6.29
N LYS A 285 4.63 -19.84 -6.75
CA LYS A 285 5.74 -20.78 -7.01
C LYS A 285 6.68 -20.30 -8.13
N SER A 286 6.15 -19.72 -9.20
CA SER A 286 6.95 -19.19 -10.30
C SER A 286 7.87 -18.05 -9.82
N ARG A 287 7.38 -17.20 -8.94
CA ARG A 287 8.16 -16.10 -8.35
C ARG A 287 9.32 -16.59 -7.47
N ALA A 288 9.12 -17.69 -6.74
CA ALA A 288 10.17 -18.29 -5.92
C ALA A 288 11.32 -18.87 -6.77
N GLN A 289 11.06 -19.28 -8.01
CA GLN A 289 12.06 -19.83 -8.92
C GLN A 289 12.92 -18.76 -9.59
N ASP A 290 12.35 -17.58 -9.90
CA ASP A 290 13.09 -16.46 -10.51
C ASP A 290 14.19 -15.87 -9.61
N GLN A 291 14.12 -16.13 -8.29
CA GLN A 291 15.13 -15.67 -7.32
C GLN A 291 16.37 -16.58 -7.23
N THR A 292 16.35 -17.73 -7.88
CA THR A 292 17.44 -18.72 -7.82
C THR A 292 18.39 -18.62 -9.02
N LEU A 293 18.15 -17.69 -9.93
CA LEU A 293 18.95 -17.36 -11.10
C LEU A 293 19.56 -15.95 -10.96
#